data_03085b64120f8f0a6771007ae95b97c4
#
_entry.id   03085b64120f8f0a6771007ae95b97c4
#
_cell.length_a   1.000
_cell.length_b   1.000
_cell.length_c   1.000
_cell.angle_alpha   90.00
_cell.angle_beta   90.00
_cell.angle_gamma   90.00
#
_symmetry.space_group_name_H-M   'P 1'
#
loop_
_entity.id
_entity.type
_entity.pdbx_description
1 polymer ?
#
loop_
_entity_poly.entity_id
_entity_poly.type
_entity_poly.pdbx_seq_one_letter_code
_entity_poly.pdbx_strand_id
1 'polypeptide(L)'
;DLWKESGRYDDYGKEMLRIQDRQEREMLYGPTNEEQVTDIFRRSIKSYKDLPTLLYHIQWKFRDELRPRFGVMRGREFLMKDAYSFDLDHDECKKSYYKFFISYLKTFRRMGLKAIPMAAETGPIGGDLSHEFVIISDTGESDIYFDKRILSEDSKIENVAYDNDLEQVVQQYNNYYTASDEKFDQTEFDNSVAKDQQTKSKGIEVGHIFSFGTKYSEAMK
;
A
#
# COMPACT_ATOMS: atom_id res chain seq x y z
N ASP A 1 -7.11 -4.62 -22.96
CA ASP A 1 -5.82 -4.36 -23.62
C ASP A 1 -4.76 -3.85 -22.66
N LEU A 2 -5.04 -2.84 -21.80
CA LEU A 2 -4.08 -2.26 -20.85
C LEU A 2 -3.42 -3.31 -19.93
N TRP A 3 -4.20 -4.23 -19.40
CA TRP A 3 -3.70 -5.30 -18.53
C TRP A 3 -2.80 -6.30 -19.25
N LYS A 4 -3.03 -6.52 -20.57
CA LYS A 4 -2.12 -7.32 -21.40
C LYS A 4 -0.84 -6.54 -21.71
N GLU A 5 -0.93 -5.23 -21.88
CA GLU A 5 0.22 -4.34 -22.10
C GLU A 5 1.15 -4.30 -20.88
N SER A 6 0.61 -4.24 -19.67
CA SER A 6 1.40 -4.29 -18.42
C SER A 6 1.96 -5.68 -18.10
N GLY A 7 1.50 -6.73 -18.78
CA GLY A 7 1.83 -8.12 -18.48
C GLY A 7 1.05 -8.73 -17.31
N ARG A 8 0.22 -7.96 -16.61
CA ARG A 8 -0.50 -8.44 -15.41
C ARG A 8 -1.78 -9.22 -15.70
N TYR A 9 -2.23 -9.27 -16.92
CA TYR A 9 -3.48 -9.96 -17.26
C TYR A 9 -3.47 -11.44 -16.83
N ASP A 10 -2.35 -12.11 -17.02
CA ASP A 10 -2.18 -13.52 -16.65
C ASP A 10 -1.65 -13.67 -15.23
N ASP A 11 -0.77 -12.79 -14.78
CA ASP A 11 -0.07 -12.85 -13.50
C ASP A 11 -0.97 -12.53 -12.29
N TYR A 12 -2.01 -11.69 -12.47
CA TYR A 12 -2.89 -11.27 -11.36
C TYR A 12 -3.69 -12.44 -10.75
N GLY A 13 -3.91 -13.50 -11.52
CA GLY A 13 -4.54 -14.71 -11.05
C GLY A 13 -6.07 -14.66 -11.06
N LYS A 14 -6.67 -15.52 -10.21
CA LYS A 14 -8.12 -15.81 -10.22
C LYS A 14 -8.99 -14.75 -9.55
N GLU A 15 -8.40 -13.85 -8.79
CA GLU A 15 -9.13 -12.76 -8.14
C GLU A 15 -9.61 -11.69 -9.12
N MET A 16 -9.03 -11.65 -10.32
CA MET A 16 -9.51 -10.77 -11.39
C MET A 16 -10.80 -11.34 -11.99
N LEU A 17 -11.91 -10.63 -11.83
CA LEU A 17 -13.16 -10.99 -12.46
C LEU A 17 -13.08 -10.78 -13.97
N ARG A 18 -13.06 -11.89 -14.72
CA ARG A 18 -13.10 -11.90 -16.18
C ARG A 18 -14.52 -12.22 -16.63
N ILE A 19 -15.05 -11.44 -17.53
CA ILE A 19 -16.39 -11.56 -18.05
C ILE A 19 -16.39 -11.55 -19.57
N GLN A 20 -17.40 -12.14 -20.17
CA GLN A 20 -17.61 -12.11 -21.62
C GLN A 20 -18.94 -11.41 -21.89
N ASP A 21 -18.93 -10.45 -22.81
CA ASP A 21 -20.14 -9.76 -23.21
C ASP A 21 -20.96 -10.58 -24.22
N ARG A 22 -22.10 -10.06 -24.65
CA ARG A 22 -22.97 -10.73 -25.62
C ARG A 22 -22.38 -10.88 -27.02
N GLN A 23 -21.26 -10.22 -27.27
CA GLN A 23 -20.50 -10.29 -28.53
C GLN A 23 -19.22 -11.13 -28.39
N GLU A 24 -19.15 -11.93 -27.30
CA GLU A 24 -18.00 -12.80 -26.98
C GLU A 24 -16.68 -12.04 -26.77
N ARG A 25 -16.75 -10.74 -26.48
CA ARG A 25 -15.56 -9.95 -26.15
C ARG A 25 -15.18 -10.13 -24.68
N GLU A 26 -13.91 -10.44 -24.47
CA GLU A 26 -13.34 -10.51 -23.13
C GLU A 26 -13.26 -9.13 -22.48
N MET A 27 -13.76 -9.03 -21.26
CA MET A 27 -13.66 -7.85 -20.42
C MET A 27 -13.21 -8.27 -19.02
N LEU A 28 -12.74 -7.32 -18.24
CA LEU A 28 -12.45 -7.52 -16.83
C LEU A 28 -13.03 -6.38 -16.00
N TYR A 29 -13.39 -6.69 -14.77
CA TYR A 29 -13.69 -5.67 -13.78
C TYR A 29 -12.41 -5.39 -12.99
N GLY A 30 -11.94 -4.13 -12.99
CA GLY A 30 -10.63 -3.77 -12.45
C GLY A 30 -10.53 -4.01 -10.94
N PRO A 31 -9.62 -4.89 -10.49
CA PRO A 31 -9.35 -5.10 -9.06
C PRO A 31 -8.47 -3.99 -8.47
N THR A 32 -7.80 -3.24 -9.31
CA THR A 32 -6.92 -2.10 -9.01
C THR A 32 -6.70 -1.29 -10.29
N ASN A 33 -6.07 -0.13 -10.26
CA ASN A 33 -6.09 0.81 -11.40
C ASN A 33 -4.72 1.33 -11.83
N GLU A 34 -3.64 0.61 -11.56
CA GLU A 34 -2.29 1.02 -12.00
C GLU A 34 -2.25 1.26 -13.50
N GLU A 35 -2.82 0.34 -14.28
CA GLU A 35 -2.85 0.43 -15.74
C GLU A 35 -3.66 1.62 -16.25
N GLN A 36 -4.86 1.83 -15.69
CA GLN A 36 -5.72 2.93 -16.10
C GLN A 36 -5.10 4.30 -15.80
N VAL A 37 -4.49 4.43 -14.63
CA VAL A 37 -3.88 5.70 -14.22
C VAL A 37 -2.60 5.96 -15.00
N THR A 38 -1.81 4.93 -15.30
CA THR A 38 -0.64 5.04 -16.19
C THR A 38 -1.07 5.45 -17.61
N ASP A 39 -2.16 4.91 -18.14
CA ASP A 39 -2.69 5.31 -19.45
C ASP A 39 -3.18 6.77 -19.48
N ILE A 40 -3.85 7.22 -18.41
CA ILE A 40 -4.25 8.62 -18.24
C ILE A 40 -3.01 9.52 -18.21
N PHE A 41 -2.01 9.13 -17.43
CA PHE A 41 -0.75 9.87 -17.30
C PHE A 41 -0.06 10.02 -18.65
N ARG A 42 0.22 8.92 -19.38
CA ARG A 42 0.93 8.97 -20.68
C ARG A 42 0.21 9.79 -21.76
N ARG A 43 -1.13 9.87 -21.69
CA ARG A 43 -1.92 10.71 -22.61
C ARG A 43 -1.95 12.19 -22.23
N SER A 44 -1.77 12.49 -20.95
CA SER A 44 -1.95 13.84 -20.42
C SER A 44 -0.64 14.61 -20.32
N ILE A 45 0.46 13.95 -19.94
CA ILE A 45 1.76 14.59 -19.72
C ILE A 45 2.47 14.84 -21.05
N LYS A 46 3.00 16.06 -21.20
CA LYS A 46 3.69 16.48 -22.41
C LYS A 46 5.16 16.84 -22.18
N SER A 47 5.55 17.04 -20.94
CA SER A 47 6.89 17.47 -20.58
C SER A 47 7.29 16.94 -19.22
N TYR A 48 8.59 16.67 -19.02
CA TYR A 48 9.15 16.38 -17.71
C TYR A 48 8.93 17.50 -16.68
N LYS A 49 8.62 18.70 -17.13
CA LYS A 49 8.28 19.85 -16.24
C LYS A 49 6.92 19.70 -15.57
N ASP A 50 6.10 18.78 -16.03
CA ASP A 50 4.82 18.45 -15.42
C ASP A 50 4.96 17.46 -14.24
N LEU A 51 6.19 17.02 -13.95
CA LEU A 51 6.54 16.13 -12.85
C LEU A 51 7.05 16.90 -11.62
N PRO A 52 6.83 16.41 -10.40
CA PRO A 52 6.06 15.21 -10.09
C PRO A 52 4.54 15.43 -10.26
N THR A 53 3.83 14.40 -10.71
CA THR A 53 2.37 14.40 -10.81
C THR A 53 1.78 13.37 -9.86
N LEU A 54 0.81 13.81 -9.05
CA LEU A 54 0.07 12.96 -8.12
C LEU A 54 -1.38 12.87 -8.58
N LEU A 55 -1.84 11.66 -8.83
CA LEU A 55 -3.22 11.36 -9.20
C LEU A 55 -3.86 10.50 -8.13
N TYR A 56 -5.14 10.70 -7.86
CA TYR A 56 -5.89 9.83 -6.97
C TYR A 56 -7.33 9.72 -7.43
N HIS A 57 -7.97 8.67 -7.00
CA HIS A 57 -9.42 8.54 -7.11
C HIS A 57 -10.02 7.74 -5.94
N ILE A 58 -11.33 7.83 -5.82
CA ILE A 58 -12.14 7.05 -4.90
C ILE A 58 -13.15 6.31 -5.77
N GLN A 59 -13.01 5.01 -5.90
CA GLN A 59 -13.76 4.22 -6.88
C GLN A 59 -14.05 2.81 -6.37
N TRP A 60 -15.12 2.23 -6.87
CA TRP A 60 -15.44 0.83 -6.65
C TRP A 60 -14.40 -0.06 -7.31
N LYS A 61 -14.02 -1.12 -6.57
CA LYS A 61 -13.16 -2.20 -7.04
C LYS A 61 -13.91 -3.51 -6.86
N PHE A 62 -13.56 -4.49 -7.67
CA PHE A 62 -14.07 -5.84 -7.53
C PHE A 62 -12.90 -6.83 -7.54
N ARG A 63 -12.89 -7.71 -6.55
CA ARG A 63 -12.00 -8.87 -6.49
C ARG A 63 -12.85 -10.11 -6.29
N ASP A 64 -12.62 -11.15 -7.10
CA ASP A 64 -13.36 -12.40 -7.00
C ASP A 64 -12.89 -13.23 -5.81
N GLU A 65 -13.04 -12.65 -4.62
CA GLU A 65 -12.65 -13.24 -3.34
C GLU A 65 -13.39 -14.55 -3.13
N LEU A 66 -12.63 -15.62 -2.93
CA LEU A 66 -13.19 -16.97 -2.77
C LEU A 66 -14.00 -17.11 -1.47
N ARG A 67 -13.58 -16.45 -0.40
CA ARG A 67 -14.20 -16.54 0.94
C ARG A 67 -14.37 -15.16 1.57
N PRO A 68 -15.36 -14.39 1.12
CA PRO A 68 -15.70 -13.13 1.79
C PRO A 68 -15.99 -13.39 3.27
N ARG A 69 -15.48 -12.53 4.15
CA ARG A 69 -15.61 -12.67 5.60
C ARG A 69 -15.39 -11.33 6.30
N PHE A 70 -15.62 -11.30 7.61
CA PHE A 70 -15.46 -10.10 8.46
C PHE A 70 -16.32 -8.91 8.00
N GLY A 71 -17.52 -9.17 7.49
CA GLY A 71 -18.45 -8.14 7.05
C GLY A 71 -17.88 -7.32 5.87
N VAL A 72 -17.75 -6.01 6.04
CA VAL A 72 -17.24 -5.11 4.99
C VAL A 72 -15.73 -5.12 4.83
N MET A 73 -14.99 -5.76 5.72
CA MET A 73 -13.52 -5.71 5.68
C MET A 73 -12.92 -6.58 4.57
N ARG A 74 -13.59 -7.69 4.21
CA ARG A 74 -13.14 -8.57 3.13
C ARG A 74 -14.31 -9.00 2.25
N GLY A 75 -14.80 -8.06 1.47
CA GLY A 75 -15.86 -8.26 0.49
C GLY A 75 -15.31 -8.44 -0.92
N ARG A 76 -16.20 -8.77 -1.86
CA ARG A 76 -15.88 -8.87 -3.29
C ARG A 76 -15.93 -7.53 -3.99
N GLU A 77 -16.87 -6.67 -3.60
CA GLU A 77 -17.02 -5.30 -4.09
C GLU A 77 -16.80 -4.32 -2.93
N PHE A 78 -15.92 -3.36 -3.12
CA PHE A 78 -15.55 -2.41 -2.08
C PHE A 78 -15.09 -1.07 -2.66
N LEU A 79 -15.25 -0.02 -1.87
CA LEU A 79 -14.77 1.31 -2.22
C LEU A 79 -13.30 1.44 -1.78
N MET A 80 -12.43 1.80 -2.72
CA MET A 80 -11.02 2.05 -2.46
C MET A 80 -10.65 3.48 -2.83
N LYS A 81 -9.91 4.16 -1.94
CA LYS A 81 -9.14 5.33 -2.30
C LYS A 81 -7.73 4.88 -2.65
N ASP A 82 -7.32 5.04 -3.84
CA ASP A 82 -5.98 4.78 -4.33
C ASP A 82 -5.36 6.05 -4.93
N ALA A 83 -4.04 6.18 -4.79
CA ALA A 83 -3.29 7.33 -5.29
C ALA A 83 -1.97 6.85 -5.90
N TYR A 84 -1.50 7.58 -6.89
CA TYR A 84 -0.38 7.22 -7.74
C TYR A 84 0.52 8.43 -7.95
N SER A 85 1.83 8.26 -7.77
CA SER A 85 2.81 9.27 -8.11
C SER A 85 3.57 8.90 -9.37
N PHE A 86 3.88 9.91 -10.16
CA PHE A 86 4.76 9.83 -11.31
C PHE A 86 5.85 10.86 -11.12
N ASP A 87 7.06 10.39 -11.00
CA ASP A 87 8.22 11.17 -10.58
C ASP A 87 9.29 11.15 -11.68
N LEU A 88 10.22 12.09 -11.63
CA LEU A 88 11.26 12.22 -12.67
C LEU A 88 12.28 11.09 -12.60
N ASP A 89 12.63 10.70 -11.39
CA ASP A 89 13.63 9.67 -11.10
C ASP A 89 13.33 8.95 -9.80
N HIS A 90 14.19 8.00 -9.45
CA HIS A 90 14.03 7.19 -8.25
C HIS A 90 14.10 7.99 -6.93
N ASP A 91 14.93 9.03 -6.85
CA ASP A 91 15.06 9.83 -5.64
C ASP A 91 13.81 10.69 -5.41
N GLU A 92 13.25 11.26 -6.47
CA GLU A 92 11.96 11.98 -6.39
C GLU A 92 10.82 11.01 -6.06
N CYS A 93 10.82 9.79 -6.61
CA CYS A 93 9.87 8.74 -6.26
C CYS A 93 9.92 8.39 -4.76
N LYS A 94 11.10 8.26 -4.17
CA LYS A 94 11.24 8.06 -2.71
C LYS A 94 10.65 9.21 -1.91
N LYS A 95 10.86 10.46 -2.34
CA LYS A 95 10.26 11.62 -1.66
C LYS A 95 8.74 11.57 -1.70
N SER A 96 8.16 11.21 -2.84
CA SER A 96 6.72 11.01 -2.98
C SER A 96 6.22 9.86 -2.10
N TYR A 97 6.95 8.75 -2.03
CA TYR A 97 6.67 7.62 -1.16
C TYR A 97 6.61 8.04 0.32
N TYR A 98 7.60 8.79 0.79
CA TYR A 98 7.63 9.28 2.17
C TYR A 98 6.49 10.25 2.47
N LYS A 99 6.09 11.08 1.50
CA LYS A 99 4.89 11.93 1.63
C LYS A 99 3.62 11.08 1.80
N PHE A 100 3.47 10.00 1.05
CA PHE A 100 2.34 9.08 1.22
C PHE A 100 2.38 8.40 2.58
N PHE A 101 3.55 7.92 3.02
CA PHE A 101 3.71 7.32 4.34
C PHE A 101 3.19 8.25 5.46
N ILE A 102 3.67 9.49 5.48
CA ILE A 102 3.25 10.49 6.45
C ILE A 102 1.75 10.82 6.30
N SER A 103 1.27 10.94 5.06
CA SER A 103 -0.14 11.25 4.79
C SER A 103 -1.08 10.17 5.31
N TYR A 104 -0.73 8.89 5.15
CA TYR A 104 -1.52 7.79 5.69
C TYR A 104 -1.55 7.80 7.21
N LEU A 105 -0.41 7.94 7.88
CA LEU A 105 -0.37 8.02 9.34
C LEU A 105 -1.23 9.19 9.86
N LYS A 106 -1.11 10.38 9.26
CA LYS A 106 -1.96 11.53 9.62
C LYS A 106 -3.44 11.27 9.38
N THR A 107 -3.77 10.64 8.26
CA THR A 107 -5.16 10.33 7.91
C THR A 107 -5.76 9.38 8.93
N PHE A 108 -5.10 8.26 9.22
CA PHE A 108 -5.58 7.30 10.20
C PHE A 108 -5.70 7.90 11.58
N ARG A 109 -4.72 8.70 12.01
CA ARG A 109 -4.79 9.41 13.28
C ARG A 109 -6.01 10.34 13.37
N ARG A 110 -6.30 11.12 12.32
CA ARG A 110 -7.50 11.99 12.26
C ARG A 110 -8.80 11.21 12.29
N MET A 111 -8.79 9.98 11.83
CA MET A 111 -9.91 9.04 11.95
C MET A 111 -10.01 8.40 13.34
N GLY A 112 -9.09 8.71 14.26
CA GLY A 112 -9.03 8.10 15.60
C GLY A 112 -8.40 6.70 15.61
N LEU A 113 -7.73 6.30 14.51
CA LEU A 113 -7.08 5.00 14.37
C LEU A 113 -5.57 5.16 14.59
N LYS A 114 -4.99 4.30 15.43
CA LYS A 114 -3.54 4.19 15.58
C LYS A 114 -3.04 3.12 14.63
N ALA A 115 -2.47 3.56 13.51
CA ALA A 115 -1.91 2.66 12.52
C ALA A 115 -0.41 2.44 12.78
N ILE A 116 0.01 1.17 12.75
CA ILE A 116 1.40 0.74 12.82
C ILE A 116 1.88 0.52 11.40
N PRO A 117 2.88 1.26 10.89
CA PRO A 117 3.50 0.94 9.62
C PRO A 117 4.39 -0.29 9.77
N MET A 118 4.22 -1.25 8.88
CA MET A 118 4.95 -2.52 8.86
C MET A 118 5.58 -2.70 7.49
N ALA A 119 6.89 -2.99 7.44
CA ALA A 119 7.54 -3.33 6.19
C ALA A 119 6.90 -4.60 5.59
N ALA A 120 6.46 -4.50 4.34
CA ALA A 120 5.71 -5.54 3.67
C ALA A 120 6.44 -6.05 2.41
N GLU A 121 6.05 -7.23 1.93
CA GLU A 121 6.45 -7.70 0.61
C GLU A 121 5.64 -7.05 -0.48
N THR A 122 6.25 -6.87 -1.65
CA THR A 122 5.57 -6.25 -2.79
C THR A 122 4.64 -7.21 -3.53
N GLY A 123 4.82 -8.52 -3.35
CA GLY A 123 4.02 -9.56 -4.00
C GLY A 123 3.95 -9.42 -5.53
N PRO A 124 2.85 -9.86 -6.17
CA PRO A 124 2.67 -9.77 -7.62
C PRO A 124 2.64 -8.34 -8.16
N ILE A 125 2.37 -7.36 -7.31
CA ILE A 125 2.36 -5.95 -7.69
C ILE A 125 3.76 -5.45 -8.03
N GLY A 126 4.79 -6.01 -7.38
CA GLY A 126 6.22 -5.71 -7.60
C GLY A 126 6.67 -4.40 -6.94
N GLY A 127 7.96 -4.10 -7.06
CA GLY A 127 8.61 -2.94 -6.47
C GLY A 127 9.69 -3.32 -5.47
N ASP A 128 10.37 -2.33 -4.90
CA ASP A 128 11.53 -2.49 -4.01
C ASP A 128 11.27 -2.03 -2.56
N LEU A 129 10.21 -1.28 -2.34
CA LEU A 129 9.84 -0.73 -1.04
C LEU A 129 8.33 -0.79 -0.85
N SER A 130 7.89 -1.31 0.29
CA SER A 130 6.47 -1.48 0.59
C SER A 130 6.21 -1.37 2.10
N HIS A 131 5.13 -0.69 2.48
CA HIS A 131 4.63 -0.65 3.86
C HIS A 131 3.12 -0.85 3.91
N GLU A 132 2.71 -1.76 4.77
CA GLU A 132 1.34 -1.89 5.23
C GLU A 132 1.09 -1.00 6.45
N PHE A 133 -0.13 -0.53 6.60
CA PHE A 133 -0.59 0.18 7.79
C PHE A 133 -1.63 -0.68 8.49
N VAL A 134 -1.32 -1.11 9.69
CA VAL A 134 -2.13 -2.08 10.44
C VAL A 134 -2.63 -1.45 11.73
N ILE A 135 -3.93 -1.56 12.01
CA ILE A 135 -4.51 -1.17 13.29
C ILE A 135 -4.70 -2.38 14.20
N ILE A 136 -4.50 -2.20 15.50
CA ILE A 136 -4.77 -3.24 16.49
C ILE A 136 -6.28 -3.41 16.64
N SER A 137 -6.75 -4.66 16.53
CA SER A 137 -8.16 -5.00 16.72
C SER A 137 -8.31 -6.46 17.11
N ASP A 138 -9.10 -6.75 18.12
CA ASP A 138 -9.40 -8.13 18.56
C ASP A 138 -10.07 -8.96 17.45
N THR A 139 -10.72 -8.30 16.50
CA THR A 139 -11.36 -8.93 15.32
C THR A 139 -10.44 -9.00 14.11
N GLY A 140 -9.14 -8.69 14.26
CA GLY A 140 -8.17 -8.70 13.18
C GLY A 140 -7.94 -10.08 12.58
N GLU A 141 -7.61 -10.11 11.30
CA GLU A 141 -7.38 -11.34 10.56
C GLU A 141 -6.01 -11.97 10.84
N SER A 142 -4.99 -11.13 11.01
CA SER A 142 -3.59 -11.56 11.12
C SER A 142 -3.04 -11.31 12.51
N ASP A 143 -2.17 -12.20 12.96
CA ASP A 143 -1.33 -11.93 14.11
C ASP A 143 -0.23 -10.94 13.71
N ILE A 144 0.04 -9.97 14.58
CA ILE A 144 1.09 -8.97 14.42
C ILE A 144 1.98 -8.96 15.66
N TYR A 145 3.27 -8.77 15.42
CA TYR A 145 4.30 -8.72 16.46
C TYR A 145 5.04 -7.40 16.34
N PHE A 146 5.17 -6.67 17.42
CA PHE A 146 5.77 -5.35 17.34
C PHE A 146 6.36 -4.87 18.67
N ASP A 147 7.29 -3.94 18.56
CA ASP A 147 7.78 -3.16 19.68
C ASP A 147 6.71 -2.15 20.10
N LYS A 148 6.17 -2.29 21.31
CA LYS A 148 5.08 -1.40 21.77
C LYS A 148 5.44 0.07 21.85
N ARG A 149 6.75 0.41 21.85
CA ARG A 149 7.20 1.81 21.85
C ARG A 149 6.79 2.56 20.58
N ILE A 150 6.57 1.85 19.46
CA ILE A 150 6.09 2.47 18.21
C ILE A 150 4.74 3.21 18.41
N LEU A 151 3.90 2.75 19.33
CA LEU A 151 2.61 3.38 19.62
C LEU A 151 2.74 4.80 20.17
N SER A 152 3.91 5.15 20.72
CA SER A 152 4.19 6.50 21.21
C SER A 152 4.48 7.50 20.09
N GLU A 153 4.86 7.02 18.89
CA GLU A 153 5.17 7.87 17.74
C GLU A 153 3.90 8.49 17.13
N ASP A 154 2.74 7.86 17.30
CA ASP A 154 1.47 8.34 16.76
C ASP A 154 1.18 9.82 17.14
N SER A 155 1.52 10.23 18.35
CA SER A 155 1.27 11.61 18.79
C SER A 155 2.16 12.66 18.10
N LYS A 156 3.30 12.26 17.57
CA LYS A 156 4.29 13.17 16.96
C LYS A 156 3.98 13.45 15.50
N ILE A 157 3.30 12.51 14.80
CA ILE A 157 3.09 12.56 13.35
C ILE A 157 2.32 13.80 12.90
N GLU A 158 1.38 14.31 13.70
CA GLU A 158 0.57 15.46 13.33
C GLU A 158 1.41 16.72 13.09
N ASN A 159 2.53 16.86 13.82
CA ASN A 159 3.41 18.03 13.74
C ASN A 159 4.49 17.89 12.64
N VAL A 160 4.57 16.78 11.93
CA VAL A 160 5.52 16.59 10.83
C VAL A 160 5.07 17.44 9.64
N ALA A 161 5.88 18.41 9.23
CA ALA A 161 5.65 19.20 8.03
C ALA A 161 6.19 18.46 6.79
N TYR A 162 5.55 18.64 5.62
CA TYR A 162 5.95 17.95 4.39
C TYR A 162 7.22 18.50 3.73
N ASP A 163 7.75 19.60 4.23
CA ASP A 163 9.04 20.21 3.87
C ASP A 163 10.20 19.77 4.80
N ASN A 164 9.89 18.98 5.84
CA ASN A 164 10.90 18.37 6.69
C ASN A 164 11.65 17.25 5.94
N ASP A 165 12.73 16.76 6.54
CA ASP A 165 13.37 15.51 6.14
C ASP A 165 12.47 14.32 6.49
N LEU A 166 11.58 13.95 5.54
CA LEU A 166 10.62 12.88 5.72
C LEU A 166 11.29 11.50 5.75
N GLU A 167 12.45 11.33 5.13
CA GLU A 167 13.23 10.09 5.19
C GLU A 167 13.61 9.79 6.63
N GLN A 168 14.12 10.76 7.34
CA GLN A 168 14.49 10.60 8.74
C GLN A 168 13.28 10.21 9.61
N VAL A 169 12.10 10.78 9.32
CA VAL A 169 10.87 10.42 10.04
C VAL A 169 10.48 8.97 9.76
N VAL A 170 10.52 8.53 8.48
CA VAL A 170 10.22 7.14 8.11
C VAL A 170 11.21 6.17 8.75
N GLN A 171 12.50 6.50 8.74
CA GLN A 171 13.55 5.70 9.40
C GLN A 171 13.31 5.55 10.91
N GLN A 172 12.77 6.57 11.58
CA GLN A 172 12.42 6.44 13.01
C GLN A 172 11.37 5.34 13.24
N TYR A 173 10.37 5.23 12.34
CA TYR A 173 9.40 4.12 12.42
C TYR A 173 10.05 2.78 12.10
N ASN A 174 10.92 2.72 11.09
CA ASN A 174 11.61 1.49 10.67
C ASN A 174 12.62 0.97 11.72
N ASN A 175 13.00 1.78 12.71
CA ASN A 175 13.84 1.34 13.83
C ASN A 175 13.07 0.48 14.85
N TYR A 176 11.73 0.46 14.79
CA TYR A 176 10.93 -0.42 15.61
C TYR A 176 10.68 -1.74 14.87
N TYR A 177 10.89 -2.85 15.57
CA TYR A 177 10.51 -4.14 15.02
C TYR A 177 9.01 -4.21 14.83
N THR A 178 8.57 -4.56 13.63
CA THR A 178 7.17 -4.83 13.29
C THR A 178 7.11 -5.98 12.28
N ALA A 179 6.27 -6.97 12.50
CA ALA A 179 6.10 -8.09 11.59
C ALA A 179 4.67 -8.63 11.61
N SER A 180 4.14 -8.99 10.44
CA SER A 180 2.98 -9.88 10.34
C SER A 180 3.39 -11.32 10.65
N ASP A 181 2.41 -12.20 10.86
CA ASP A 181 2.66 -13.63 11.16
C ASP A 181 3.53 -14.31 10.09
N GLU A 182 3.37 -13.90 8.83
CA GLU A 182 4.12 -14.42 7.68
C GLU A 182 5.62 -14.06 7.72
N LYS A 183 5.95 -12.92 8.31
CA LYS A 183 7.32 -12.38 8.38
C LYS A 183 7.95 -12.49 9.76
N PHE A 184 7.22 -13.03 10.73
CA PHE A 184 7.67 -13.08 12.10
C PHE A 184 8.87 -14.03 12.26
N ASP A 185 9.97 -13.50 12.78
CA ASP A 185 11.13 -14.28 13.24
C ASP A 185 11.34 -14.09 14.74
N GLN A 186 11.18 -15.18 15.51
CA GLN A 186 11.31 -15.14 16.95
C GLN A 186 12.71 -14.72 17.40
N THR A 187 13.75 -15.16 16.69
CA THR A 187 15.14 -14.85 17.06
C THR A 187 15.44 -13.38 16.84
N GLU A 188 15.01 -12.83 15.72
CA GLU A 188 15.14 -11.42 15.42
C GLU A 188 14.35 -10.57 16.42
N PHE A 189 13.12 -10.96 16.73
CA PHE A 189 12.28 -10.27 17.70
C PHE A 189 12.90 -10.23 19.09
N ASP A 190 13.43 -11.37 19.57
CA ASP A 190 14.09 -11.46 20.87
C ASP A 190 15.41 -10.67 20.94
N ASN A 191 16.10 -10.53 19.82
CA ASN A 191 17.34 -9.75 19.73
C ASN A 191 17.11 -8.24 19.57
N SER A 192 16.01 -7.85 18.91
CA SER A 192 15.73 -6.46 18.56
C SER A 192 14.87 -5.73 19.59
N VAL A 193 14.06 -6.46 20.36
CA VAL A 193 13.07 -5.88 21.27
C VAL A 193 13.21 -6.44 22.69
N ALA A 194 13.36 -5.57 23.67
CA ALA A 194 13.38 -5.98 25.07
C ALA A 194 12.05 -6.68 25.45
N LYS A 195 12.13 -7.76 26.24
CA LYS A 195 10.96 -8.63 26.53
C LYS A 195 9.75 -7.91 27.11
N ASP A 196 9.96 -6.86 27.88
CA ASP A 196 8.89 -6.00 28.44
C ASP A 196 8.27 -5.06 27.39
N GLN A 197 8.89 -4.92 26.23
CA GLN A 197 8.41 -4.12 25.08
C GLN A 197 7.81 -4.98 23.97
N GLN A 198 8.02 -6.29 24.01
CA GLN A 198 7.46 -7.21 23.03
C GLN A 198 5.93 -7.28 23.15
N THR A 199 5.25 -7.17 22.03
CA THR A 199 3.79 -7.25 21.98
C THR A 199 3.34 -8.09 20.79
N LYS A 200 2.38 -8.99 21.06
CA LYS A 200 1.61 -9.71 20.06
C LYS A 200 0.16 -9.26 20.13
N SER A 201 -0.47 -9.03 18.99
CA SER A 201 -1.88 -8.68 18.90
C SER A 201 -2.49 -9.18 17.59
N LYS A 202 -3.81 -9.03 17.45
CA LYS A 202 -4.47 -9.13 16.15
C LYS A 202 -4.47 -7.77 15.45
N GLY A 203 -4.37 -7.78 14.13
CA GLY A 203 -4.34 -6.58 13.30
C GLY A 203 -5.26 -6.64 12.09
N ILE A 204 -5.68 -5.45 11.65
CA ILE A 204 -6.41 -5.23 10.41
C ILE A 204 -5.58 -4.30 9.54
N GLU A 205 -5.24 -4.73 8.31
CA GLU A 205 -4.64 -3.86 7.30
C GLU A 205 -5.65 -2.81 6.86
N VAL A 206 -5.27 -1.54 6.96
CA VAL A 206 -6.12 -0.40 6.60
C VAL A 206 -5.55 0.45 5.46
N GLY A 207 -4.34 0.20 5.06
CA GLY A 207 -3.69 0.86 3.94
C GLY A 207 -2.37 0.21 3.56
N HIS A 208 -1.93 0.47 2.34
CA HIS A 208 -0.69 -0.07 1.81
C HIS A 208 -0.08 0.92 0.82
N ILE A 209 1.23 1.06 0.81
CA ILE A 209 1.98 1.83 -0.18
C ILE A 209 3.09 0.99 -0.78
N PHE A 210 3.35 1.20 -2.07
CA PHE A 210 4.34 0.47 -2.86
C PHE A 210 5.21 1.44 -3.64
N SER A 211 6.50 1.14 -3.76
CA SER A 211 7.38 1.77 -4.74
C SER A 211 7.52 0.82 -5.94
N PHE A 212 6.88 1.15 -7.05
CA PHE A 212 6.83 0.29 -8.24
C PHE A 212 8.07 0.42 -9.13
N GLY A 213 8.95 1.40 -8.88
CA GLY A 213 10.02 1.73 -9.80
C GLY A 213 9.48 2.04 -11.19
N THR A 214 10.05 1.43 -12.22
CA THR A 214 9.68 1.64 -13.63
C THR A 214 8.74 0.58 -14.20
N LYS A 215 8.22 -0.33 -13.37
CA LYS A 215 7.44 -1.50 -13.83
C LYS A 215 6.34 -1.15 -14.82
N TYR A 216 5.51 -0.16 -14.48
CA TYR A 216 4.38 0.23 -15.35
C TYR A 216 4.80 1.20 -16.45
N SER A 217 5.67 2.15 -16.17
CA SER A 217 6.12 3.13 -17.15
C SER A 217 6.95 2.52 -18.27
N GLU A 218 7.71 1.46 -18.02
CA GLU A 218 8.44 0.73 -19.06
C GLU A 218 7.54 -0.21 -19.86
N ALA A 219 6.61 -0.89 -19.24
CA ALA A 219 5.71 -1.80 -19.91
C ALA A 219 4.69 -1.09 -20.81
N MET A 220 4.25 0.10 -20.42
CA MET A 220 3.16 0.85 -21.04
C MET A 220 3.65 2.12 -21.77
N LYS A 221 4.76 2.04 -22.50
CA LYS A 221 5.40 3.16 -23.26
C LYS A 221 4.48 3.85 -24.24
#